data_6315dac52c829d1f32d81c2d3d09036d
#
_entry.id   6315dac52c829d1f32d81c2d3d09036d
#
_cell.length_a   1.000
_cell.length_b   1.000
_cell.length_c   1.000
_cell.angle_alpha   90.00
_cell.angle_beta   90.00
_cell.angle_gamma   90.00
#
_symmetry.space_group_name_H-M   'P 1'
#
loop_
_entity.id
_entity.type
_entity.pdbx_description
1 polymer ?
#
loop_
_entity_poly.entity_id
_entity_poly.type
_entity_poly.pdbx_seq_one_letter_code
_entity_poly.pdbx_strand_id
1 'polypeptide(L)'
;MAGDGEGATKLFEAKVVNAKSKEDARTLSRAIVGSNLSKAAIYGCDANFGRFLCAMGYSGADFNQEDVELFFESKAGRMKVFDKGTPIVFDEEKAVEIMKCDAVTVYVDMHEGTEEATAWGCDLTYDYVKINADYRS
;
A
#
# COMPACT_ATOMS: atom_id res chain seq x y z
N MET A 1 0.16 -8.34 -23.95
CA MET A 1 0.26 -8.20 -23.32
C MET A 1 -0.12 -7.99 -23.01
N ALA A 2 0.09 -8.15 -23.13
CA ALA A 2 -0.13 -8.11 -22.48
C ALA A 2 -0.40 -7.72 -22.16
N GLY A 3 -0.35 -7.75 -22.60
CA GLY A 3 -0.52 -7.63 -22.12
C GLY A 3 -0.69 -7.33 -21.95
N ASP A 4 -0.50 -7.53 -22.52
CA ASP A 4 -0.38 -7.39 -22.13
C ASP A 4 -0.61 -7.23 -21.56
N GLY A 5 -0.64 -7.25 -21.72
CA GLY A 5 -0.58 -7.35 -20.90
C GLY A 5 -0.75 -7.28 -20.54
N GLU A 6 -0.76 -7.24 -20.83
CA GLU A 6 -0.65 -7.45 -20.29
C GLU A 6 -0.68 -7.63 -19.52
N GLY A 7 -1.13 -7.64 -20.30
CA GLY A 7 -1.57 -8.26 -19.08
C GLY A 7 -0.61 -8.16 -17.92
N ALA A 8 0.20 -7.29 -18.05
CA ALA A 8 1.18 -7.11 -17.00
C ALA A 8 0.47 -6.93 -15.66
N THR A 9 0.88 -7.71 -14.71
CA THR A 9 0.34 -7.64 -13.36
C THR A 9 1.17 -6.64 -12.58
N LYS A 10 0.52 -5.71 -11.96
CA LYS A 10 1.19 -4.74 -11.12
C LYS A 10 1.35 -5.34 -9.72
N LEU A 11 2.54 -5.33 -9.20
CA LEU A 11 2.81 -5.81 -7.85
C LEU A 11 2.56 -4.69 -6.84
N PHE A 12 1.76 -4.98 -5.86
CA PHE A 12 1.42 -4.02 -4.81
C PHE A 12 2.02 -4.53 -3.50
N GLU A 13 2.88 -3.72 -2.89
CA GLU A 13 3.52 -4.07 -1.63
C GLU A 13 3.12 -3.05 -0.57
N ALA A 14 2.76 -3.52 0.62
CA ALA A 14 2.53 -2.65 1.77
C ALA A 14 3.56 -3.00 2.82
N LYS A 15 4.39 -2.03 3.17
CA LYS A 15 5.41 -2.21 4.19
C LYS A 15 5.09 -1.32 5.37
N VAL A 16 4.80 -1.94 6.51
CA VAL A 16 4.48 -1.22 7.74
C VAL A 16 5.65 -1.37 8.69
N VAL A 17 6.21 -0.25 9.14
CA VAL A 17 7.39 -0.25 10.01
C VAL A 17 7.09 0.50 11.30
N ASN A 18 7.88 0.22 12.31
CA ASN A 18 7.81 0.88 13.62
C ASN A 18 6.43 0.74 14.26
N ALA A 19 5.82 -0.44 14.08
CA ALA A 19 4.56 -0.76 14.74
C ALA A 19 4.86 -1.23 16.17
N LYS A 20 3.86 -1.14 17.03
CA LYS A 20 4.04 -1.49 18.44
C LYS A 20 4.13 -2.99 18.66
N SER A 21 3.64 -3.81 17.74
CA SER A 21 3.73 -5.26 17.84
C SER A 21 3.81 -5.85 16.45
N LYS A 22 4.32 -7.09 16.37
CA LYS A 22 4.40 -7.81 15.12
C LYS A 22 3.00 -8.10 14.58
N GLU A 23 2.09 -8.40 15.46
CA GLU A 23 0.71 -8.66 15.09
C GLU A 23 0.07 -7.45 14.43
N ASP A 24 0.27 -6.27 15.01
CA ASP A 24 -0.25 -5.03 14.45
C ASP A 24 0.35 -4.76 13.08
N ALA A 25 1.66 -4.96 12.95
CA ALA A 25 2.32 -4.73 11.66
C ALA A 25 1.72 -5.63 10.58
N ARG A 26 1.50 -6.90 10.91
CA ARG A 26 0.89 -7.86 9.97
C ARG A 26 -0.54 -7.47 9.63
N THR A 27 -1.32 -7.15 10.65
CA THR A 27 -2.72 -6.79 10.45
C THR A 27 -2.85 -5.58 9.55
N LEU A 28 -2.04 -4.55 9.80
CA LEU A 28 -2.11 -3.33 9.02
C LEU A 28 -1.65 -3.55 7.58
N SER A 29 -0.54 -4.26 7.38
CA SER A 29 -0.03 -4.47 6.03
C SER A 29 -1.01 -5.32 5.21
N ARG A 30 -1.59 -6.35 5.82
CA ARG A 30 -2.58 -7.19 5.13
C ARG A 30 -3.85 -6.42 4.81
N ALA A 31 -4.28 -5.55 5.72
CA ALA A 31 -5.47 -4.74 5.48
C ALA A 31 -5.28 -3.83 4.28
N ILE A 32 -4.09 -3.26 4.16
CA ILE A 32 -3.80 -2.36 3.05
C ILE A 32 -3.87 -3.11 1.73
N VAL A 33 -3.15 -4.22 1.60
CA VAL A 33 -3.14 -4.93 0.32
C VAL A 33 -4.44 -5.66 0.04
N GLY A 34 -5.22 -5.95 1.07
CA GLY A 34 -6.50 -6.66 0.90
C GLY A 34 -7.67 -5.75 0.57
N SER A 35 -7.50 -4.45 0.71
CA SER A 35 -8.59 -3.51 0.48
C SER A 35 -8.82 -3.29 -1.02
N ASN A 36 -10.06 -3.44 -1.45
CA ASN A 36 -10.40 -3.19 -2.86
C ASN A 36 -10.17 -1.74 -3.23
N LEU A 37 -10.39 -0.81 -2.31
CA LEU A 37 -10.15 0.60 -2.58
C LEU A 37 -8.66 0.89 -2.75
N SER A 38 -7.83 0.24 -1.93
CA SER A 38 -6.37 0.36 -2.07
C SER A 38 -5.90 -0.19 -3.42
N LYS A 39 -6.41 -1.37 -3.78
CA LYS A 39 -6.04 -1.99 -5.05
C LYS A 39 -6.46 -1.12 -6.22
N ALA A 40 -7.66 -0.54 -6.16
CA ALA A 40 -8.14 0.34 -7.21
C ALA A 40 -7.25 1.57 -7.34
N ALA A 41 -6.78 2.12 -6.23
CA ALA A 41 -5.90 3.28 -6.28
C ALA A 41 -4.56 2.92 -6.93
N ILE A 42 -3.98 1.79 -6.54
CA ILE A 42 -2.70 1.35 -7.10
C ILE A 42 -2.85 1.03 -8.59
N TYR A 43 -3.90 0.29 -8.94
CA TYR A 43 -4.13 -0.11 -10.32
C TYR A 43 -4.42 1.10 -11.21
N GLY A 44 -5.14 2.08 -10.69
CA GLY A 44 -5.48 3.29 -11.41
C GLY A 44 -4.44 4.39 -11.31
N CYS A 45 -3.31 4.13 -10.66
CA CYS A 45 -2.25 5.11 -10.46
C CYS A 45 -2.77 6.37 -9.76
N ASP A 46 -3.66 6.17 -8.80
CA ASP A 46 -4.30 7.25 -8.05
C ASP A 46 -3.62 7.38 -6.69
N ALA A 47 -2.94 8.49 -6.47
CA ALA A 47 -2.18 8.71 -5.23
C ALA A 47 -3.10 9.16 -4.09
N ASN A 48 -4.22 8.49 -3.93
CA ASN A 48 -5.20 8.82 -2.89
C ASN A 48 -4.83 8.12 -1.60
N PHE A 49 -4.05 8.81 -0.77
CA PHE A 49 -3.59 8.23 0.50
C PHE A 49 -4.75 7.92 1.44
N GLY A 50 -5.87 8.60 1.30
CA GLY A 50 -7.03 8.38 2.16
C GLY A 50 -7.55 6.95 2.08
N ARG A 51 -7.45 6.32 0.90
CA ARG A 51 -7.91 4.94 0.75
C ARG A 51 -7.08 3.98 1.60
N PHE A 52 -5.77 4.24 1.70
CA PHE A 52 -4.89 3.39 2.50
C PHE A 52 -5.11 3.62 3.98
N LEU A 53 -5.33 4.87 4.39
CA LEU A 53 -5.65 5.17 5.78
C LEU A 53 -6.99 4.55 6.18
N CYS A 54 -7.97 4.57 5.29
CA CYS A 54 -9.25 3.90 5.56
C CYS A 54 -9.07 2.41 5.75
N ALA A 55 -8.26 1.78 4.90
CA ALA A 55 -8.01 0.35 5.03
C ALA A 55 -7.38 0.04 6.39
N MET A 56 -6.44 0.87 6.82
CA MET A 56 -5.82 0.71 8.13
C MET A 56 -6.84 0.88 9.25
N GLY A 57 -7.73 1.84 9.09
CA GLY A 57 -8.77 2.10 10.10
C GLY A 57 -9.75 0.94 10.26
N TYR A 58 -10.01 0.22 9.18
CA TYR A 58 -10.92 -0.94 9.23
C TYR A 58 -10.22 -2.24 9.61
N SER A 59 -8.90 -2.20 9.82
CA SER A 59 -8.11 -3.42 10.03
C SER A 59 -8.39 -4.09 11.37
N GLY A 60 -8.84 -3.33 12.35
CA GLY A 60 -8.97 -3.80 13.71
C GLY A 60 -7.77 -3.49 14.58
N ALA A 61 -6.67 -3.06 13.99
CA ALA A 61 -5.52 -2.63 14.78
C ALA A 61 -5.79 -1.24 15.35
N ASP A 62 -5.32 -1.04 16.57
CA ASP A 62 -5.52 0.23 17.26
C ASP A 62 -4.29 1.11 17.06
N PHE A 63 -4.47 2.28 16.47
CA PHE A 63 -3.37 3.21 16.25
C PHE A 63 -3.89 4.63 16.17
N ASN A 64 -2.97 5.60 16.34
CA ASN A 64 -3.31 7.01 16.26
C ASN A 64 -2.82 7.54 14.91
N GLN A 65 -3.77 8.03 14.09
CA GLN A 65 -3.47 8.55 12.78
C GLN A 65 -2.47 9.72 12.85
N GLU A 66 -2.45 10.43 13.97
CA GLU A 66 -1.55 11.56 14.15
C GLU A 66 -0.09 11.15 14.29
N ASP A 67 0.19 9.86 14.42
CA ASP A 67 1.56 9.38 14.47
C ASP A 67 2.03 8.83 13.13
N VAL A 68 1.14 8.66 12.17
CA VAL A 68 1.40 7.91 10.95
C VAL A 68 2.03 8.77 9.87
N GLU A 69 3.10 8.26 9.25
CA GLU A 69 3.63 8.82 8.01
C GLU A 69 3.43 7.81 6.90
N LEU A 70 3.03 8.29 5.73
CA LEU A 70 2.73 7.42 4.60
C LEU A 70 3.45 7.90 3.35
N PHE A 71 4.06 6.95 2.66
CA PHE A 71 4.85 7.23 1.46
C PHE A 71 4.44 6.30 0.33
N PHE A 72 4.56 6.78 -0.91
CA PHE A 72 4.51 5.92 -2.09
C PHE A 72 5.91 5.77 -2.62
N GLU A 73 6.27 4.56 -3.02
CA GLU A 73 7.63 4.26 -3.45
C GLU A 73 7.64 3.29 -4.60
N SER A 74 8.54 3.50 -5.56
CA SER A 74 8.80 2.57 -6.65
C SER A 74 10.19 2.87 -7.17
N LYS A 75 10.58 2.18 -8.26
CA LYS A 75 11.88 2.47 -8.86
C LYS A 75 11.99 3.88 -9.39
N ALA A 76 10.84 4.55 -9.60
CA ALA A 76 10.81 5.94 -10.08
C ALA A 76 11.04 6.95 -8.98
N GLY A 77 10.99 6.55 -7.70
CA GLY A 77 11.24 7.44 -6.60
C GLY A 77 10.37 7.16 -5.39
N ARG A 78 10.46 8.04 -4.44
CA ARG A 78 9.74 7.94 -3.19
C ARG A 78 9.13 9.29 -2.86
N MET A 79 7.90 9.30 -2.33
CA MET A 79 7.19 10.53 -2.06
C MET A 79 6.37 10.39 -0.79
N LYS A 80 6.53 11.32 0.14
CA LYS A 80 5.70 11.38 1.34
C LYS A 80 4.40 12.07 0.98
N VAL A 81 3.27 11.46 1.34
CA VAL A 81 1.95 12.02 1.03
C VAL A 81 1.13 12.34 2.28
N PHE A 82 1.56 11.84 3.43
CA PHE A 82 0.84 12.08 4.68
C PHE A 82 1.85 12.11 5.82
N ASP A 83 1.77 13.13 6.66
CA ASP A 83 2.76 13.35 7.71
C ASP A 83 2.07 13.62 9.04
N LYS A 84 2.02 12.59 9.88
CA LYS A 84 1.57 12.69 11.28
C LYS A 84 0.24 13.43 11.39
N GLY A 85 -0.75 12.91 10.69
CA GLY A 85 -2.09 13.45 10.73
C GLY A 85 -2.37 14.53 9.72
N THR A 86 -1.38 14.98 8.96
CA THR A 86 -1.52 16.09 8.03
C THR A 86 -1.25 15.65 6.60
N PRO A 87 -2.20 15.84 5.68
CA PRO A 87 -1.93 15.58 4.27
C PRO A 87 -0.86 16.54 3.76
N ILE A 88 0.02 16.04 2.90
CA ILE A 88 1.08 16.84 2.31
C ILE A 88 0.70 17.14 0.87
N VAL A 89 0.85 18.39 0.47
CA VAL A 89 0.68 18.77 -0.94
C VAL A 89 1.86 18.21 -1.71
N PHE A 90 1.59 17.45 -2.75
CA PHE A 90 2.65 16.80 -3.52
C PHE A 90 2.44 17.01 -5.01
N ASP A 91 3.51 16.77 -5.75
CA ASP A 91 3.50 16.89 -7.20
C ASP A 91 2.72 15.72 -7.80
N GLU A 92 1.57 16.00 -8.41
CA GLU A 92 0.71 14.96 -8.98
C GLU A 92 1.40 14.21 -10.11
N GLU A 93 2.20 14.89 -10.91
CA GLU A 93 2.90 14.24 -12.01
C GLU A 93 3.94 13.27 -11.48
N LYS A 94 4.65 13.66 -10.43
CA LYS A 94 5.63 12.77 -9.81
C LYS A 94 4.95 11.57 -9.20
N ALA A 95 3.81 11.78 -8.57
CA ALA A 95 3.05 10.69 -7.98
C ALA A 95 2.65 9.67 -9.03
N VAL A 96 2.18 10.12 -10.18
CA VAL A 96 1.80 9.21 -11.27
C VAL A 96 3.03 8.44 -11.76
N GLU A 97 4.16 9.12 -11.91
CA GLU A 97 5.40 8.44 -12.33
C GLU A 97 5.77 7.31 -11.37
N ILE A 98 5.62 7.55 -10.08
CA ILE A 98 5.92 6.52 -9.10
C ILE A 98 4.92 5.38 -9.19
N MET A 99 3.65 5.70 -9.29
CA MET A 99 2.59 4.69 -9.19
C MET A 99 2.38 3.89 -10.47
N LYS A 100 2.86 4.37 -11.61
CA LYS A 100 2.66 3.61 -12.85
C LYS A 100 3.73 2.55 -13.08
N CYS A 101 4.69 2.42 -12.18
CA CYS A 101 5.70 1.37 -12.29
C CYS A 101 5.07 0.00 -12.02
N ASP A 102 5.76 -1.06 -12.44
CA ASP A 102 5.27 -2.42 -12.30
C ASP A 102 5.14 -2.86 -10.85
N ALA A 103 5.93 -2.27 -9.97
CA ALA A 103 5.88 -2.59 -8.55
C ALA A 103 5.80 -1.29 -7.77
N VAL A 104 4.82 -1.19 -6.89
CA VAL A 104 4.60 0.00 -6.09
C VAL A 104 4.49 -0.39 -4.63
N THR A 105 5.21 0.31 -3.77
CA THR A 105 5.18 0.09 -2.34
C THR A 105 4.46 1.23 -1.65
N VAL A 106 3.50 0.88 -0.79
CA VAL A 106 2.93 1.81 0.17
C VAL A 106 3.71 1.60 1.46
N TYR A 107 4.50 2.59 1.83
CA TYR A 107 5.38 2.52 3.00
C TYR A 107 4.75 3.31 4.12
N VAL A 108 4.52 2.68 5.26
CA VAL A 108 3.82 3.29 6.38
C VAL A 108 4.70 3.21 7.62
N ASP A 109 4.99 4.36 8.21
CA ASP A 109 5.75 4.43 9.47
C ASP A 109 4.77 4.77 10.58
N MET A 110 4.63 3.85 11.52
CA MET A 110 3.65 4.00 12.61
C MET A 110 4.16 4.80 13.79
N HIS A 111 5.48 4.90 13.93
CA HIS A 111 6.12 5.64 15.05
C HIS A 111 5.66 5.17 16.43
N GLU A 112 5.36 3.87 16.56
CA GLU A 112 4.86 3.33 17.82
C GLU A 112 5.80 2.33 18.47
N GLY A 113 6.76 1.82 17.71
CA GLY A 113 7.64 0.77 18.21
C GLY A 113 8.71 0.43 17.21
N THR A 114 9.08 -0.84 17.13
CA THR A 114 10.18 -1.30 16.30
C THR A 114 9.82 -2.48 15.40
N GLU A 115 8.57 -2.93 15.44
CA GLU A 115 8.16 -4.11 14.66
C GLU A 115 7.74 -3.72 13.27
N GLU A 116 7.92 -4.65 12.33
CA GLU A 116 7.56 -4.39 10.95
C GLU A 116 7.04 -5.64 10.27
N ALA A 117 6.29 -5.45 9.21
CA ALA A 117 5.81 -6.54 8.38
C ALA A 117 5.57 -6.01 6.98
N THR A 118 5.64 -6.90 5.99
CA THR A 118 5.38 -6.58 4.61
C THR A 118 4.35 -7.57 4.08
N ALA A 119 3.40 -7.06 3.32
CA ALA A 119 2.42 -7.89 2.64
C ALA A 119 2.38 -7.52 1.18
N TRP A 120 1.98 -8.45 0.33
CA TRP A 120 1.94 -8.25 -1.12
C TRP A 120 0.58 -8.61 -1.66
N GLY A 121 0.18 -7.92 -2.71
CA GLY A 121 -1.02 -8.23 -3.44
C GLY A 121 -0.82 -7.93 -4.91
N CYS A 122 -1.76 -8.35 -5.71
CA CYS A 122 -1.79 -8.03 -7.13
C CYS A 122 -3.01 -7.18 -7.40
N ASP A 123 -3.12 -6.66 -8.61
CA ASP A 123 -4.28 -5.87 -8.97
C ASP A 123 -5.55 -6.73 -9.00
N LEU A 124 -6.67 -6.12 -9.35
CA LEU A 124 -7.97 -6.79 -9.32
C LEU A 124 -8.22 -7.60 -10.59
N THR A 125 -7.22 -8.35 -11.03
CA THR A 125 -7.35 -9.15 -12.23
C THR A 125 -7.60 -10.60 -11.90
N TYR A 126 -7.87 -11.38 -12.92
CA TYR A 126 -7.96 -12.81 -12.81
C TYR A 126 -6.70 -13.40 -12.17
N ASP A 127 -5.54 -12.86 -12.57
CA ASP A 127 -4.26 -13.37 -12.04
C ASP A 127 -4.17 -13.19 -10.54
N TYR A 128 -4.69 -12.07 -10.04
CA TYR A 128 -4.71 -11.86 -8.61
C TYR A 128 -5.46 -12.98 -7.87
N VAL A 129 -6.62 -13.34 -8.39
CA VAL A 129 -7.43 -14.37 -7.76
C VAL A 129 -6.71 -15.72 -7.78
N LYS A 130 -6.08 -16.02 -8.89
CA LYS A 130 -5.36 -17.29 -9.05
C LYS A 130 -4.19 -17.38 -8.08
N ILE A 131 -3.42 -16.31 -7.98
CA ILE A 131 -2.27 -16.30 -7.09
C ILE A 131 -2.72 -16.47 -5.64
N ASN A 132 -3.79 -15.82 -5.28
CA ASN A 132 -4.32 -15.90 -3.92
C ASN A 132 -4.74 -17.32 -3.58
N ALA A 133 -5.39 -17.98 -4.51
CA ALA A 133 -5.82 -19.36 -4.31
C ALA A 133 -4.62 -20.28 -4.09
N ASP A 134 -3.56 -20.08 -4.87
CA ASP A 134 -2.35 -20.86 -4.73
C ASP A 134 -1.71 -20.68 -3.37
N TYR A 135 -1.69 -19.48 -2.88
CA TYR A 135 -1.07 -19.20 -1.59
C TYR A 135 -1.83 -19.81 -0.43
N ARG A 136 -3.12 -19.99 -0.58
CA ARG A 136 -3.90 -20.57 0.48
C ARG A 136 -3.85 -22.08 0.52
N SER A 137 -3.40 -22.67 -0.54
CA SER A 137 -3.25 -24.10 -0.57
C SER A 137 -1.87 -24.52 -0.10
#